data_0b689352945e0ccfc27798501f4e973e
#
_entry.id   0b689352945e0ccfc27798501f4e973e
#
_cell.length_a   1.000
_cell.length_b   1.000
_cell.length_c   1.000
_cell.angle_alpha   90.00
_cell.angle_beta   90.00
_cell.angle_gamma   90.00
#
_symmetry.space_group_name_H-M   'P 1'
#
loop_
_entity.id
_entity.type
_entity.pdbx_description
1 polymer ?
#
loop_
_entity_poly.entity_id
_entity_poly.type
_entity_poly.pdbx_seq_one_letter_code
_entity_poly.pdbx_strand_id
1 'polypeptide(L)'
;MFNIKLDPNESIHDQIISEIGRLISLGILEPDEKLPAVRETAKELGISPNTVQKAYAALEKSGLIYSLPAKGSYVSSGGKAAETVRNEAAEALRAAMRKAAETGVDRAAVDDIADEIFGKKL
;
A
#
# COMPACT_ATOMS: atom_id res chain seq x y z
N MET A 1 5.17 -14.63 2.95
CA MET A 1 4.11 -14.14 2.06
C MET A 1 4.43 -12.78 1.46
N PHE A 2 4.86 -11.82 2.24
CA PHE A 2 5.18 -10.50 1.71
C PHE A 2 6.61 -10.47 1.18
N ASN A 3 6.72 -10.38 -0.13
CA ASN A 3 8.00 -10.41 -0.81
C ASN A 3 8.60 -9.00 -0.90
N ILE A 4 8.79 -8.38 0.27
CA ILE A 4 9.28 -7.01 0.37
C ILE A 4 10.78 -7.00 0.58
N LYS A 5 11.49 -6.21 -0.22
CA LYS A 5 12.86 -5.84 0.07
C LYS A 5 12.83 -4.51 0.81
N LEU A 6 12.97 -4.56 2.13
CA LEU A 6 12.88 -3.36 2.97
C LEU A 6 14.07 -2.43 2.75
N ASP A 7 13.78 -1.14 2.59
CA ASP A 7 14.77 -0.09 2.56
C ASP A 7 14.96 0.46 3.98
N PRO A 8 16.14 0.28 4.61
CA PRO A 8 16.35 0.74 5.99
C PRO A 8 16.36 2.27 6.13
N ASN A 9 16.45 3.02 5.03
CA ASN A 9 16.44 4.48 5.05
C ASN A 9 15.04 5.07 5.05
N GLU A 10 14.01 4.24 4.91
CA GLU A 10 12.61 4.65 4.91
C GLU A 10 11.87 3.98 6.06
N SER A 11 10.71 4.54 6.41
CA SER A 11 9.87 3.96 7.46
C SER A 11 9.47 2.53 7.11
N ILE A 12 9.89 1.57 7.92
CA ILE A 12 9.54 0.16 7.75
C ILE A 12 8.03 -0.02 7.87
N HIS A 13 7.41 0.68 8.82
CA HIS A 13 5.96 0.71 9.02
C HIS A 13 5.24 1.11 7.74
N ASP A 14 5.67 2.21 7.09
CA ASP A 14 5.04 2.70 5.86
C ASP A 14 5.25 1.74 4.69
N GLN A 15 6.40 1.09 4.60
CA GLN A 15 6.69 0.10 3.57
C GLN A 15 5.76 -1.12 3.68
N ILE A 16 5.48 -1.57 4.91
CA ILE A 16 4.55 -2.69 5.13
C ILE A 16 3.13 -2.29 4.71
N ILE A 17 2.68 -1.10 5.12
CA ILE A 17 1.36 -0.58 4.76
C ILE A 17 1.23 -0.47 3.25
N SER A 18 2.22 0.10 2.58
CA SER A 18 2.22 0.28 1.12
C SER A 18 2.17 -1.07 0.38
N GLU A 19 2.95 -2.06 0.83
CA GLU A 19 2.96 -3.37 0.18
C GLU A 19 1.63 -4.09 0.33
N ILE A 20 1.07 -4.13 1.53
CA ILE A 20 -0.23 -4.76 1.76
C ILE A 20 -1.31 -4.03 0.95
N GLY A 21 -1.30 -2.71 0.93
CA GLY A 21 -2.22 -1.90 0.13
C GLY A 21 -2.10 -2.22 -1.36
N ARG A 22 -0.88 -2.36 -1.87
CA ARG A 22 -0.62 -2.73 -3.27
C ARG A 22 -1.21 -4.10 -3.61
N LEU A 23 -0.97 -5.08 -2.76
CA LEU A 23 -1.49 -6.44 -2.97
C LEU A 23 -3.02 -6.47 -2.95
N ILE A 24 -3.64 -5.68 -2.08
CA ILE A 24 -5.10 -5.55 -2.03
C ILE A 24 -5.63 -4.87 -3.31
N SER A 25 -5.01 -3.77 -3.72
CA SER A 25 -5.48 -3.01 -4.88
C SER A 25 -5.36 -3.78 -6.20
N LEU A 26 -4.37 -4.66 -6.28
CA LEU A 26 -4.14 -5.52 -7.46
C LEU A 26 -4.94 -6.83 -7.41
N GLY A 27 -5.66 -7.08 -6.34
CA GLY A 27 -6.43 -8.32 -6.18
C GLY A 27 -5.60 -9.55 -5.85
N ILE A 28 -4.31 -9.38 -5.55
CA ILE A 28 -3.43 -10.48 -5.13
C ILE A 28 -3.84 -10.96 -3.74
N LEU A 29 -4.17 -10.02 -2.85
CA LEU A 29 -4.88 -10.29 -1.60
C LEU A 29 -6.35 -10.01 -1.85
N GLU A 30 -7.17 -11.05 -1.76
CA GLU A 30 -8.59 -10.96 -2.04
C GLU A 30 -9.41 -10.53 -0.82
N PRO A 31 -10.62 -9.99 -1.00
CA PRO A 31 -11.51 -9.69 0.12
C PRO A 31 -11.70 -10.91 1.02
N ASP A 32 -11.69 -10.67 2.33
CA ASP A 32 -11.81 -11.70 3.38
C ASP A 32 -10.67 -12.70 3.46
N GLU A 33 -9.62 -12.51 2.67
CA GLU A 33 -8.43 -13.35 2.76
C GLU A 33 -7.69 -13.07 4.06
N LYS A 34 -7.23 -14.13 4.72
CA LYS A 34 -6.48 -14.01 5.98
C LYS A 34 -5.05 -13.55 5.72
N LEU A 35 -4.62 -12.54 6.46
CA LEU A 35 -3.23 -12.10 6.46
C LEU A 35 -2.36 -13.03 7.31
N PRO A 36 -1.05 -13.12 7.01
CA PRO A 36 -0.13 -13.81 7.91
C PRO A 36 -0.17 -13.21 9.32
N ALA A 37 0.02 -14.03 10.32
CA ALA A 37 0.10 -13.55 11.69
C ALA A 37 1.25 -12.56 11.87
N VAL A 38 1.08 -11.62 12.80
CA VAL A 38 2.09 -10.59 13.07
C VAL A 38 3.47 -11.20 13.31
N ARG A 39 3.56 -12.26 14.11
CA ARG A 39 4.83 -12.91 14.41
C ARG A 39 5.48 -13.57 13.20
N GLU A 40 4.68 -14.18 12.33
CA GLU A 40 5.17 -14.78 11.09
C GLU A 40 5.78 -13.73 10.17
N THR A 41 5.05 -12.62 9.98
CA THR A 41 5.52 -11.52 9.15
C THR A 41 6.79 -10.90 9.71
N ALA A 42 6.83 -10.67 11.01
CA ALA A 42 8.01 -10.11 11.69
C ALA A 42 9.24 -11.00 11.51
N LYS A 43 9.06 -12.30 11.67
CA LYS A 43 10.14 -13.29 11.50
C LYS A 43 10.62 -13.33 10.06
N GLU A 44 9.69 -13.36 9.10
CA GLU A 44 10.00 -13.40 7.67
C GLU A 44 10.76 -12.15 7.22
N LEU A 45 10.39 -10.99 7.71
CA LEU A 45 11.02 -9.71 7.34
C LEU A 45 12.23 -9.35 8.20
N GLY A 46 12.47 -10.10 9.28
CA GLY A 46 13.59 -9.82 10.18
C GLY A 46 13.42 -8.55 10.99
N ILE A 47 12.20 -8.22 11.41
CA ILE A 47 11.87 -7.00 12.14
C ILE A 47 11.09 -7.30 13.42
N SER A 48 10.90 -6.25 14.24
CA SER A 48 10.15 -6.36 15.49
C SER A 48 8.67 -6.66 15.23
N PRO A 49 8.08 -7.62 15.98
CA PRO A 49 6.62 -7.84 15.92
C PRO A 49 5.82 -6.58 16.22
N ASN A 50 6.33 -5.69 17.07
CA ASN A 50 5.66 -4.44 17.40
C ASN A 50 5.52 -3.53 16.17
N THR A 51 6.52 -3.49 15.31
CA THR A 51 6.47 -2.71 14.06
C THR A 51 5.37 -3.25 13.14
N VAL A 52 5.30 -4.57 12.98
CA VAL A 52 4.25 -5.22 12.19
C VAL A 52 2.87 -4.98 12.80
N GLN A 53 2.76 -5.10 14.12
CA GLN A 53 1.50 -4.86 14.83
C GLN A 53 0.97 -3.45 14.59
N LYS A 54 1.85 -2.45 14.63
CA LYS A 54 1.48 -1.06 14.36
C LYS A 54 1.02 -0.86 12.92
N ALA A 55 1.68 -1.51 11.97
CA ALA A 55 1.27 -1.45 10.56
C ALA A 55 -0.11 -2.07 10.36
N TYR A 56 -0.37 -3.23 10.94
CA TYR A 56 -1.68 -3.89 10.87
C TYR A 56 -2.76 -3.03 11.54
N ALA A 57 -2.46 -2.43 12.69
CA ALA A 57 -3.39 -1.52 13.36
C ALA A 57 -3.75 -0.31 12.50
N ALA A 58 -2.78 0.27 11.80
CA ALA A 58 -3.00 1.39 10.88
C ALA A 58 -3.88 0.97 9.70
N LEU A 59 -3.65 -0.21 9.13
CA LEU A 59 -4.48 -0.76 8.05
C LEU A 59 -5.92 -1.00 8.52
N GLU A 60 -6.10 -1.48 9.73
CA GLU A 60 -7.43 -1.68 10.32
C GLU A 60 -8.14 -0.35 10.53
N LYS A 61 -7.44 0.63 11.05
CA LYS A 61 -7.98 1.98 11.25
C LYS A 61 -8.44 2.61 9.93
N SER A 62 -7.71 2.35 8.86
CA SER A 62 -8.05 2.84 7.52
C SER A 62 -9.16 2.04 6.84
N GLY A 63 -9.63 0.97 7.46
CA GLY A 63 -10.69 0.14 6.90
C GLY A 63 -10.24 -0.86 5.83
N LEU A 64 -8.94 -1.06 5.67
CA LEU A 64 -8.40 -1.99 4.66
C LEU A 64 -8.41 -3.44 5.14
N ILE A 65 -8.31 -3.66 6.44
CA ILE A 65 -8.37 -4.98 7.05
C ILE A 65 -9.29 -4.93 8.27
N TYR A 66 -9.71 -6.10 8.75
CA TYR A 66 -10.44 -6.27 10.00
C TYR A 66 -9.83 -7.40 10.80
N SER A 67 -9.98 -7.37 12.12
CA SER A 67 -9.47 -8.39 13.02
C SER A 67 -10.61 -9.13 13.69
N LEU A 68 -10.44 -10.45 13.83
CA LEU A 68 -11.35 -11.30 14.60
C LEU A 68 -10.59 -11.83 15.81
N PRO A 69 -11.12 -11.69 17.04
CA PRO A 69 -10.45 -12.16 18.23
C PRO A 69 -10.04 -13.64 18.13
N ALA A 70 -8.80 -13.94 18.47
CA ALA A 70 -8.21 -15.28 18.44
C ALA A 70 -8.10 -15.91 17.04
N LYS A 71 -8.57 -15.26 15.98
CA LYS A 71 -8.55 -15.81 14.62
C LYS A 71 -7.55 -15.11 13.71
N GLY A 72 -7.31 -13.80 13.89
CA GLY A 72 -6.34 -13.04 13.13
C GLY A 72 -6.94 -11.88 12.36
N SER A 73 -6.18 -11.41 11.37
CA SER A 73 -6.54 -10.26 10.54
C SER A 73 -6.87 -10.70 9.12
N TYR A 74 -7.82 -10.01 8.53
CA TYR A 74 -8.38 -10.35 7.21
C TYR A 74 -8.54 -9.09 6.37
N VAL A 75 -8.41 -9.24 5.05
CA VAL A 75 -8.73 -8.15 4.11
C VAL A 75 -10.21 -7.82 4.20
N SER A 76 -10.55 -6.53 4.21
CA SER A 76 -11.93 -6.08 4.30
C SER A 76 -12.81 -6.67 3.19
N SER A 77 -14.09 -6.88 3.50
CA SER A 77 -15.04 -7.52 2.61
C SER A 77 -15.40 -6.64 1.39
N GLY A 78 -15.74 -7.27 0.32
CA GLY A 78 -16.24 -6.62 -0.89
C GLY A 78 -15.25 -5.82 -1.68
N GLY A 79 -14.84 -5.46 -2.52
CA GLY A 79 -13.78 -4.73 -3.26
C GLY A 79 -13.52 -3.30 -2.81
N LYS A 80 -14.12 -2.85 -1.70
CA LYS A 80 -13.99 -1.45 -1.26
C LYS A 80 -12.59 -1.09 -0.80
N ALA A 81 -11.87 -2.03 -0.19
CA ALA A 81 -10.49 -1.80 0.24
C ALA A 81 -9.58 -1.49 -0.96
N ALA A 82 -9.70 -2.25 -2.04
CA ALA A 82 -8.93 -2.02 -3.27
C ALA A 82 -9.26 -0.65 -3.87
N GLU A 83 -10.53 -0.28 -3.90
CA GLU A 83 -10.99 1.02 -4.40
C GLU A 83 -10.41 2.16 -3.55
N THR A 84 -10.42 2.03 -2.23
CA THR A 84 -9.86 3.02 -1.30
C THR A 84 -8.38 3.23 -1.58
N VAL A 85 -7.59 2.18 -1.73
CA VAL A 85 -6.15 2.28 -2.01
C VAL A 85 -5.92 3.02 -3.33
N ARG A 86 -6.66 2.66 -4.40
CA ARG A 86 -6.53 3.31 -5.69
C ARG A 86 -6.93 4.79 -5.65
N ASN A 87 -7.99 5.12 -4.93
CA ASN A 87 -8.45 6.50 -4.79
C ASN A 87 -7.44 7.37 -4.04
N GLU A 88 -6.83 6.83 -2.98
CA GLU A 88 -5.78 7.54 -2.24
C GLU A 88 -4.54 7.78 -3.11
N ALA A 89 -4.13 6.80 -3.90
CA ALA A 89 -3.02 6.94 -4.83
C ALA A 89 -3.31 7.98 -5.91
N ALA A 90 -4.53 7.97 -6.47
CA ALA A 90 -4.95 8.96 -7.46
C ALA A 90 -4.96 10.37 -6.88
N GLU A 91 -5.40 10.53 -5.62
CA GLU A 91 -5.39 11.84 -4.96
C GLU A 91 -3.97 12.34 -4.70
N ALA A 92 -3.05 11.47 -4.31
CA ALA A 92 -1.64 11.81 -4.17
C ALA A 92 -1.04 12.26 -5.51
N LEU A 93 -1.42 11.60 -6.60
CA LEU A 93 -1.00 11.99 -7.94
C LEU A 93 -1.52 13.39 -8.30
N ARG A 94 -2.79 13.68 -8.02
CA ARG A 94 -3.35 15.02 -8.28
C ARG A 94 -2.59 16.10 -7.54
N ALA A 95 -2.27 15.88 -6.27
CA ALA A 95 -1.51 16.82 -5.47
C ALA A 95 -0.10 17.06 -6.04
N ALA A 96 0.58 15.99 -6.45
CA ALA A 96 1.91 16.10 -7.06
C ALA A 96 1.85 16.85 -8.39
N MET A 97 0.84 16.61 -9.21
CA MET A 97 0.66 17.30 -10.48
C MET A 97 0.35 18.79 -10.30
N ARG A 98 -0.46 19.14 -9.31
CA ARG A 98 -0.73 20.55 -8.99
C ARG A 98 0.56 21.28 -8.62
N LYS A 99 1.36 20.66 -7.75
CA LYS A 99 2.65 21.22 -7.35
C LYS A 99 3.60 21.36 -8.56
N ALA A 100 3.63 20.36 -9.43
CA ALA A 100 4.44 20.40 -10.65
C ALA A 100 4.03 21.59 -11.53
N ALA A 101 2.74 21.77 -11.77
CA ALA A 101 2.22 22.88 -12.55
C ALA A 101 2.58 24.23 -11.95
N GLU A 102 2.48 24.36 -10.64
CA GLU A 102 2.79 25.60 -9.90
C GLU A 102 4.28 25.94 -9.94
N THR A 103 5.13 24.96 -10.14
CA THR A 103 6.60 25.14 -10.11
C THR A 103 7.25 25.14 -11.49
N GLY A 104 6.44 25.15 -12.56
CA GLY A 104 6.95 25.30 -13.91
C GLY A 104 7.22 24.00 -14.67
N VAL A 105 6.83 22.87 -14.12
CA VAL A 105 6.86 21.59 -14.86
C VAL A 105 5.68 21.61 -15.84
N ASP A 106 5.96 21.54 -17.14
CA ASP A 106 4.92 21.63 -18.14
C ASP A 106 4.26 20.28 -18.46
N ARG A 107 3.19 20.34 -19.26
CA ARG A 107 2.42 19.16 -19.65
C ARG A 107 3.28 18.11 -20.36
N ALA A 108 4.19 18.55 -21.23
CA ALA A 108 5.08 17.63 -21.97
C ALA A 108 5.98 16.85 -21.03
N ALA A 109 6.53 17.50 -19.99
CA ALA A 109 7.35 16.83 -18.99
C ALA A 109 6.54 15.81 -18.19
N VAL A 110 5.28 16.12 -17.85
CA VAL A 110 4.39 15.17 -17.15
C VAL A 110 4.09 13.96 -18.04
N ASP A 111 3.83 14.18 -19.33
CA ASP A 111 3.59 13.10 -20.29
C ASP A 111 4.82 12.19 -20.42
N ASP A 112 6.02 12.76 -20.42
CA ASP A 112 7.28 11.98 -20.46
C ASP A 112 7.42 11.12 -19.21
N ILE A 113 7.11 11.66 -18.04
CA ILE A 113 7.14 10.91 -16.78
C ILE A 113 6.11 9.77 -16.82
N ALA A 114 4.91 10.02 -17.33
CA ALA A 114 3.90 8.99 -17.49
C ALA A 114 4.40 7.85 -18.40
N ASP A 115 5.07 8.18 -19.49
CA ASP A 115 5.64 7.18 -20.40
C ASP A 115 6.75 6.36 -19.73
N GLU A 116 7.57 6.96 -18.87
CA GLU A 116 8.60 6.25 -18.12
C GLU A 116 8.01 5.20 -17.18
N ILE A 117 6.88 5.52 -16.55
CA ILE A 117 6.26 4.68 -15.52
C ILE A 117 5.33 3.63 -16.13
N PHE A 118 4.49 4.02 -17.07
CA PHE A 118 3.47 3.16 -17.66
C PHE A 118 3.86 2.55 -19.00
N GLY A 119 4.93 3.03 -19.62
CA GLY A 119 5.24 2.74 -21.00
C GLY A 119 4.50 3.70 -21.93
N LYS A 120 4.98 3.80 -23.18
CA LYS A 120 4.35 4.69 -24.15
C LYS A 120 2.95 4.23 -24.50
N LYS A 121 2.05 5.18 -24.63
CA LYS A 121 0.69 4.94 -25.11
C LYS A 121 0.75 4.57 -26.59
N LEU A 122 0.11 3.46 -26.95
CA LEU A 122 0.04 2.98 -28.34
C LEU A 122 -0.94 3.77 -29.19
#